data_8be048d0c8645de5a89e472fc60fa1a9
#
_entry.id   8be048d0c8645de5a89e472fc60fa1a9
#
_cell.length_a   1.000
_cell.length_b   1.000
_cell.length_c   1.000
_cell.angle_alpha   90.00
_cell.angle_beta   90.00
_cell.angle_gamma   90.00
#
_symmetry.space_group_name_H-M   'P 1'
#
loop_
_entity.id
_entity.type
_entity.pdbx_description
1 polymer ?
#
loop_
_entity_poly.entity_id
_entity_poly.type
_entity_poly.pdbx_seq_one_letter_code
_entity_poly.pdbx_strand_id
1 'polypeptide(L)'
;MDADPPTPLKVNDENAALRMILEGTATTIGEHFFRALVKNLALALNTQSAWVTTFDAPRRQLQSLALWANGSMRKNIVIDIDDTPCEKVIKSTELVHYPDNLAQIYPAASTADFKPRSYLGVPLLDSHRQVIGNLAVMDSRPMPCESRAQAIIRIFAARASAELQRLRAEATLRRSEEKYRRIIETTGEGFLLMDKQSIIIDANQAFCRLVGLKRDEVLGRKPEDFASEEFQLFLSANQKALSSGRIKQFEGTVMAKNGRKIPVRIHGDLLRDDQDGILGHMSFVSDMTQQKKSMALAAEVQRTLLPQSGMTLNGFDIAGRTLSCDEIGGDYFDFLQQPSCDGQRMGVVVGDVVGHGVDAALLMTSARAALRMQMTRCADAVTLVSELNRQLVRDVIDSGRFMTLFYMEIDPQRHHLKWVRAGHPPALLYDPATDRFRDLKGQGIALGIQDAYTYRASPVTDLRKGQVIAIGTDGIWEADNPLGEVYGRERYCQVIRQNAQHSAEAIVQAIYDDMGRFSKGLEQKDDITLVIIKVERDPKSENDWQI
;
A
#
# COMPACT_ATOMS: atom_id res chain seq x y z
N MET A 1 78.61 35.66 -25.11
CA MET A 1 78.36 35.51 -23.68
C MET A 1 77.42 34.35 -23.53
N ASP A 2 78.07 33.19 -23.37
CA ASP A 2 77.46 31.89 -23.30
C ASP A 2 76.91 31.74 -21.88
N ALA A 3 75.62 31.43 -21.78
CA ALA A 3 74.99 31.08 -20.49
C ALA A 3 75.13 29.56 -20.32
N ASP A 4 75.87 29.16 -19.32
CA ASP A 4 76.03 27.77 -18.87
C ASP A 4 74.70 27.05 -18.63
N PRO A 5 74.63 25.75 -19.00
CA PRO A 5 73.44 24.93 -18.66
C PRO A 5 73.37 24.70 -17.17
N PRO A 6 72.19 24.68 -16.59
CA PRO A 6 72.03 24.49 -15.15
C PRO A 6 72.55 23.13 -14.72
N THR A 7 73.43 23.15 -13.74
CA THR A 7 74.05 22.01 -13.07
C THR A 7 73.05 21.00 -12.56
N PRO A 8 73.21 19.67 -12.68
CA PRO A 8 72.32 18.68 -12.13
C PRO A 8 72.41 18.68 -10.62
N LEU A 9 71.21 18.81 -9.94
CA LEU A 9 71.04 18.76 -8.51
C LEU A 9 71.53 17.43 -7.92
N LYS A 10 72.51 17.50 -7.01
CA LYS A 10 73.14 16.36 -6.31
C LYS A 10 72.31 15.87 -5.15
N VAL A 11 72.20 14.58 -5.00
CA VAL A 11 72.12 13.63 -3.84
C VAL A 11 71.46 14.07 -2.50
N ASN A 12 70.65 15.13 -2.39
CA ASN A 12 69.89 15.42 -1.17
C ASN A 12 68.38 15.46 -1.40
N ASP A 13 67.86 14.83 -2.48
CA ASP A 13 66.55 15.15 -3.03
C ASP A 13 65.42 14.14 -2.79
N GLU A 14 65.67 13.01 -2.10
CA GLU A 14 64.53 12.16 -1.67
C GLU A 14 63.62 12.90 -0.66
N ASN A 15 64.27 13.61 0.28
CA ASN A 15 63.58 14.45 1.23
C ASN A 15 62.93 15.67 0.57
N ALA A 16 63.48 16.20 -0.52
CA ALA A 16 62.91 17.33 -1.25
C ALA A 16 61.69 16.90 -2.06
N ALA A 17 61.77 15.75 -2.76
CA ALA A 17 60.62 15.19 -3.48
C ALA A 17 59.49 14.79 -2.52
N LEU A 18 59.81 14.15 -1.39
CA LEU A 18 58.83 13.84 -0.34
C LEU A 18 58.22 15.12 0.29
N ARG A 19 59.01 16.16 0.50
CA ARG A 19 58.50 17.46 1.00
C ARG A 19 57.61 18.13 -0.06
N MET A 20 57.95 18.14 -1.34
CA MET A 20 57.06 18.67 -2.39
C MET A 20 55.73 17.92 -2.48
N ILE A 21 55.75 16.60 -2.25
CA ILE A 21 54.53 15.79 -2.19
C ILE A 21 53.68 16.19 -0.98
N LEU A 22 54.30 16.29 0.19
CA LEU A 22 53.63 16.64 1.44
C LEU A 22 53.11 18.08 1.42
N GLU A 23 53.92 19.04 1.03
CA GLU A 23 53.57 20.47 1.03
C GLU A 23 52.59 20.86 -0.09
N GLY A 24 52.71 20.25 -1.28
CA GLY A 24 51.86 20.61 -2.43
C GLY A 24 50.54 19.85 -2.52
N THR A 25 50.34 18.75 -1.76
CA THR A 25 49.15 17.93 -1.83
C THR A 25 48.44 17.74 -0.46
N ALA A 26 49.06 18.17 0.63
CA ALA A 26 48.55 17.92 2.01
C ALA A 26 47.24 18.66 2.32
N THR A 27 47.04 19.82 1.69
CA THR A 27 45.88 20.70 2.01
C THR A 27 44.86 20.80 0.88
N THR A 28 45.12 20.14 -0.28
CA THR A 28 44.23 20.20 -1.43
C THR A 28 43.46 18.89 -1.61
N ILE A 29 42.20 19.01 -2.03
CA ILE A 29 41.28 17.88 -2.30
C ILE A 29 40.66 18.04 -3.69
N GLY A 30 40.13 16.93 -4.24
CA GLY A 30 39.37 16.94 -5.48
C GLY A 30 40.21 17.31 -6.69
N GLU A 31 39.70 18.12 -7.61
CA GLU A 31 40.37 18.51 -8.86
C GLU A 31 41.70 19.25 -8.60
N HIS A 32 41.74 20.13 -7.62
CA HIS A 32 42.97 20.86 -7.27
C HIS A 32 44.09 19.92 -6.80
N PHE A 33 43.74 18.85 -6.10
CA PHE A 33 44.69 17.81 -5.71
C PHE A 33 45.33 17.13 -6.91
N PHE A 34 44.50 16.66 -7.86
CA PHE A 34 45.04 15.98 -9.05
C PHE A 34 45.91 16.89 -9.94
N ARG A 35 45.54 18.17 -10.06
CA ARG A 35 46.33 19.18 -10.77
C ARG A 35 47.70 19.40 -10.12
N ALA A 36 47.71 19.55 -8.80
CA ALA A 36 48.97 19.66 -8.04
C ALA A 36 49.82 18.40 -8.15
N LEU A 37 49.19 17.22 -8.04
CA LEU A 37 49.82 15.91 -8.08
C LEU A 37 50.58 15.69 -9.43
N VAL A 38 49.92 15.90 -10.57
CA VAL A 38 50.55 15.68 -11.88
C VAL A 38 51.68 16.70 -12.15
N LYS A 39 51.48 17.97 -11.74
CA LYS A 39 52.53 18.99 -11.85
C LYS A 39 53.75 18.59 -11.02
N ASN A 40 53.59 18.25 -9.76
CA ASN A 40 54.68 17.90 -8.87
C ASN A 40 55.37 16.60 -9.31
N LEU A 41 54.62 15.61 -9.83
CA LEU A 41 55.17 14.40 -10.39
C LEU A 41 56.09 14.70 -11.60
N ALA A 42 55.60 15.51 -12.55
CA ALA A 42 56.38 15.91 -13.74
C ALA A 42 57.67 16.62 -13.35
N LEU A 43 57.62 17.52 -12.35
CA LEU A 43 58.78 18.23 -11.83
C LEU A 43 59.76 17.30 -11.10
N ALA A 44 59.26 16.40 -10.24
CA ALA A 44 60.06 15.46 -9.46
C ALA A 44 60.80 14.43 -10.33
N LEU A 45 60.19 14.01 -11.43
CA LEU A 45 60.80 13.09 -12.41
C LEU A 45 61.46 13.80 -13.59
N ASN A 46 61.41 15.13 -13.63
CA ASN A 46 61.91 15.95 -14.72
C ASN A 46 61.42 15.46 -16.10
N THR A 47 60.10 15.20 -16.18
CA THR A 47 59.42 14.69 -17.38
C THR A 47 58.59 15.76 -18.04
N GLN A 48 58.45 15.64 -19.37
CA GLN A 48 57.73 16.59 -20.21
C GLN A 48 56.20 16.56 -19.97
N SER A 49 55.66 15.39 -19.61
CA SER A 49 54.24 15.23 -19.32
C SER A 49 53.97 14.26 -18.19
N ALA A 50 52.86 14.50 -17.46
CA ALA A 50 52.31 13.64 -16.44
C ALA A 50 50.80 13.74 -16.46
N TRP A 51 50.11 12.66 -16.23
CA TRP A 51 48.64 12.64 -16.13
C TRP A 51 48.15 11.60 -15.13
N VAL A 52 46.97 11.84 -14.64
CA VAL A 52 46.19 10.92 -13.80
C VAL A 52 44.82 10.74 -14.41
N THR A 53 44.34 9.51 -14.47
CA THR A 53 43.06 9.18 -15.09
C THR A 53 42.18 8.36 -14.18
N THR A 54 40.87 8.36 -14.47
CA THR A 54 39.92 7.32 -14.04
C THR A 54 39.68 6.36 -15.21
N PHE A 55 39.44 5.09 -14.89
CA PHE A 55 39.15 4.02 -15.85
C PHE A 55 37.68 3.67 -15.87
N ASP A 56 37.06 3.69 -17.06
CA ASP A 56 35.71 3.19 -17.35
C ASP A 56 35.86 1.81 -18.01
N ALA A 57 35.71 0.75 -17.23
CA ALA A 57 35.92 -0.62 -17.69
C ALA A 57 34.93 -1.06 -18.80
N PRO A 58 33.59 -0.76 -18.71
CA PRO A 58 32.63 -1.08 -19.76
C PRO A 58 32.96 -0.46 -21.12
N ARG A 59 33.43 0.79 -21.11
CA ARG A 59 33.79 1.53 -22.36
C ARG A 59 35.23 1.34 -22.80
N ARG A 60 36.07 0.73 -21.95
CA ARG A 60 37.52 0.59 -22.14
C ARG A 60 38.21 1.94 -22.37
N GLN A 61 37.79 2.97 -21.62
CA GLN A 61 38.27 4.34 -21.78
C GLN A 61 38.93 4.84 -20.50
N LEU A 62 39.92 5.68 -20.68
CA LEU A 62 40.53 6.49 -19.64
C LEU A 62 40.11 7.94 -19.80
N GLN A 63 39.58 8.51 -18.72
CA GLN A 63 39.27 9.94 -18.65
C GLN A 63 40.30 10.63 -17.76
N SER A 64 41.05 11.61 -18.30
CA SER A 64 41.99 12.35 -17.49
C SER A 64 41.30 13.19 -16.43
N LEU A 65 41.78 13.10 -15.20
CA LEU A 65 41.40 13.96 -14.07
C LEU A 65 42.29 15.22 -14.06
N ALA A 66 43.54 15.06 -14.44
CA ALA A 66 44.47 16.15 -14.64
C ALA A 66 45.56 15.72 -15.66
N LEU A 67 45.98 16.67 -16.48
CA LEU A 67 47.04 16.50 -17.49
C LEU A 67 47.96 17.71 -17.44
N TRP A 68 49.25 17.45 -17.19
CA TRP A 68 50.35 18.41 -17.28
C TRP A 68 51.19 18.07 -18.50
N ALA A 69 51.46 19.04 -19.37
CA ALA A 69 52.36 18.83 -20.51
C ALA A 69 53.01 20.15 -20.92
N ASN A 70 54.31 20.06 -21.27
CA ASN A 70 55.10 21.21 -21.76
C ASN A 70 55.01 22.44 -20.84
N GLY A 71 55.17 22.23 -19.54
CA GLY A 71 55.22 23.32 -18.54
C GLY A 71 53.88 23.93 -18.18
N SER A 72 52.74 23.38 -18.66
CA SER A 72 51.38 23.92 -18.37
C SER A 72 50.34 22.82 -18.21
N MET A 73 49.25 23.19 -17.48
CA MET A 73 48.07 22.33 -17.41
C MET A 73 47.30 22.33 -18.73
N ARG A 74 46.88 21.16 -19.16
CA ARG A 74 46.11 20.95 -20.38
C ARG A 74 44.65 20.64 -20.05
N LYS A 75 43.75 20.72 -21.05
CA LYS A 75 42.37 20.28 -20.92
C LYS A 75 42.31 18.77 -20.72
N ASN A 76 41.33 18.33 -19.94
CA ASN A 76 41.06 16.90 -19.75
C ASN A 76 40.64 16.26 -21.08
N ILE A 77 41.11 15.02 -21.31
CA ILE A 77 40.85 14.23 -22.51
C ILE A 77 40.29 12.86 -22.13
N VAL A 78 39.59 12.25 -23.07
CA VAL A 78 39.13 10.85 -23.01
C VAL A 78 39.94 10.08 -24.06
N ILE A 79 40.47 8.94 -23.69
CA ILE A 79 41.34 8.12 -24.53
C ILE A 79 40.83 6.68 -24.49
N ASP A 80 40.67 6.06 -25.65
CA ASP A 80 40.50 4.62 -25.75
C ASP A 80 41.82 3.94 -25.38
N ILE A 81 41.77 2.89 -24.56
CA ILE A 81 43.01 2.27 -24.07
C ILE A 81 43.68 1.37 -25.10
N ASP A 82 42.95 0.91 -26.11
CA ASP A 82 43.47 -0.05 -27.10
C ASP A 82 44.65 0.51 -27.84
N ASP A 83 45.67 -0.32 -28.02
CA ASP A 83 46.93 0.02 -28.66
C ASP A 83 47.69 1.20 -28.00
N THR A 84 47.53 1.38 -26.71
CA THR A 84 48.26 2.38 -25.92
C THR A 84 49.12 1.73 -24.83
N PRO A 85 50.18 2.41 -24.35
CA PRO A 85 50.97 1.90 -23.22
C PRO A 85 50.14 1.82 -21.94
N CYS A 86 49.04 2.59 -21.83
CA CYS A 86 48.10 2.54 -20.70
C CYS A 86 47.31 1.23 -20.66
N GLU A 87 47.02 0.61 -21.80
CA GLU A 87 46.37 -0.70 -21.84
C GLU A 87 47.19 -1.76 -21.09
N LYS A 88 48.52 -1.73 -21.29
CA LYS A 88 49.43 -2.66 -20.61
C LYS A 88 49.39 -2.47 -19.09
N VAL A 89 49.35 -1.22 -18.61
CA VAL A 89 49.21 -0.90 -17.18
C VAL A 89 47.90 -1.44 -16.61
N ILE A 90 46.79 -1.24 -17.32
CA ILE A 90 45.45 -1.70 -16.88
C ILE A 90 45.37 -3.24 -16.84
N LYS A 91 45.90 -3.91 -17.87
CA LYS A 91 45.87 -5.37 -17.99
C LYS A 91 46.83 -6.08 -17.02
N SER A 92 48.06 -5.57 -16.86
CA SER A 92 49.07 -6.20 -15.99
C SER A 92 48.81 -5.92 -14.49
N THR A 93 48.09 -4.84 -14.15
CA THR A 93 47.97 -4.32 -12.79
C THR A 93 49.29 -3.99 -12.11
N GLU A 94 50.33 -3.78 -12.90
CA GLU A 94 51.72 -3.53 -12.46
C GLU A 94 52.27 -2.25 -13.07
N LEU A 95 53.41 -1.80 -12.51
CA LEU A 95 54.17 -0.72 -13.10
C LEU A 95 54.70 -1.17 -14.46
N VAL A 96 54.47 -0.35 -15.48
CA VAL A 96 54.97 -0.55 -16.87
C VAL A 96 55.93 0.55 -17.20
N HIS A 97 57.13 0.17 -17.66
CA HIS A 97 58.21 1.07 -18.06
C HIS A 97 58.71 0.77 -19.47
N TYR A 98 58.69 1.76 -20.32
CA TYR A 98 59.31 1.77 -21.63
C TYR A 98 60.40 2.83 -21.61
N PRO A 99 61.69 2.43 -21.49
CA PRO A 99 62.82 3.39 -21.31
C PRO A 99 63.17 4.19 -22.56
N ASP A 100 62.86 3.65 -23.72
CA ASP A 100 63.10 4.27 -25.04
C ASP A 100 62.23 3.60 -26.12
N ASN A 101 62.23 4.18 -27.35
CA ASN A 101 61.53 3.64 -28.52
C ASN A 101 60.02 3.49 -28.43
N LEU A 102 59.34 4.22 -27.52
CA LEU A 102 57.91 4.12 -27.30
C LEU A 102 57.10 4.33 -28.58
N ALA A 103 57.46 5.32 -29.42
CA ALA A 103 56.77 5.63 -30.67
C ALA A 103 56.84 4.51 -31.73
N GLN A 104 57.83 3.60 -31.62
CA GLN A 104 57.94 2.43 -32.49
C GLN A 104 57.00 1.30 -32.01
N ILE A 105 56.82 1.18 -30.69
CA ILE A 105 55.95 0.16 -30.05
C ILE A 105 54.49 0.58 -30.13
N TYR A 106 54.22 1.85 -29.91
CA TYR A 106 52.86 2.46 -29.89
C TYR A 106 52.83 3.68 -30.82
N PRO A 107 52.67 3.51 -32.14
CA PRO A 107 52.63 4.63 -33.09
C PRO A 107 51.53 5.63 -32.81
N ALA A 108 50.37 5.17 -32.28
CA ALA A 108 49.26 6.01 -31.91
C ALA A 108 49.53 6.94 -30.70
N ALA A 109 50.58 6.66 -29.92
CA ALA A 109 51.00 7.54 -28.82
C ALA A 109 51.65 8.84 -29.28
N SER A 110 52.03 8.94 -30.56
CA SER A 110 52.61 10.15 -31.14
C SER A 110 51.52 11.17 -31.46
N THR A 111 51.67 12.38 -30.93
CA THR A 111 50.78 13.52 -31.22
C THR A 111 51.52 14.55 -32.07
N ALA A 112 50.78 15.52 -32.65
CA ALA A 112 51.40 16.59 -33.45
C ALA A 112 52.41 17.44 -32.66
N ASP A 113 52.17 17.60 -31.36
CA ASP A 113 52.98 18.45 -30.48
C ASP A 113 54.11 17.72 -29.75
N PHE A 114 54.15 16.35 -29.83
CA PHE A 114 55.03 15.58 -28.97
C PHE A 114 55.28 14.16 -29.53
N LYS A 115 56.55 13.79 -29.71
CA LYS A 115 56.96 12.43 -30.08
C LYS A 115 57.59 11.74 -28.87
N PRO A 116 56.84 10.94 -28.15
CA PRO A 116 57.32 10.31 -26.94
C PRO A 116 58.33 9.22 -27.25
N ARG A 117 59.43 9.20 -26.49
CA ARG A 117 60.41 8.13 -26.51
C ARG A 117 60.30 7.19 -25.34
N SER A 118 59.88 7.71 -24.21
CA SER A 118 59.78 6.93 -22.96
C SER A 118 58.43 7.10 -22.28
N TYR A 119 58.06 6.09 -21.50
CA TYR A 119 56.82 6.03 -20.72
C TYR A 119 57.04 5.28 -19.39
N LEU A 120 56.51 5.80 -18.32
CA LEU A 120 56.44 5.14 -17.03
C LEU A 120 55.01 5.31 -16.47
N GLY A 121 54.29 4.19 -16.26
CA GLY A 121 52.93 4.21 -15.77
C GLY A 121 52.67 3.19 -14.67
N VAL A 122 51.76 3.52 -13.76
CA VAL A 122 51.33 2.65 -12.68
C VAL A 122 49.78 2.63 -12.58
N PRO A 123 49.19 1.50 -12.26
CA PRO A 123 47.74 1.44 -12.02
C PRO A 123 47.39 2.14 -10.72
N LEU A 124 46.23 2.77 -10.70
CA LEU A 124 45.53 3.18 -9.48
C LEU A 124 44.57 2.06 -9.09
N LEU A 125 44.77 1.53 -7.90
CA LEU A 125 44.01 0.37 -7.42
C LEU A 125 43.08 0.77 -6.27
N ASP A 126 41.90 0.14 -6.20
CA ASP A 126 41.01 0.23 -5.05
C ASP A 126 41.40 -0.76 -3.93
N SER A 127 40.62 -0.79 -2.84
CA SER A 127 40.82 -1.70 -1.71
C SER A 127 40.70 -3.19 -2.10
N HIS A 128 40.04 -3.51 -3.20
CA HIS A 128 39.89 -4.87 -3.75
C HIS A 128 40.90 -5.19 -4.83
N ARG A 129 41.93 -4.31 -5.02
CA ARG A 129 42.95 -4.41 -6.06
C ARG A 129 42.38 -4.34 -7.48
N GLN A 130 41.20 -3.76 -7.67
CA GLN A 130 40.65 -3.48 -8.99
C GLN A 130 41.22 -2.17 -9.52
N VAL A 131 41.51 -2.14 -10.84
CA VAL A 131 42.05 -0.93 -11.47
C VAL A 131 40.96 0.12 -11.61
N ILE A 132 41.17 1.27 -10.99
CA ILE A 132 40.26 2.41 -11.00
C ILE A 132 40.75 3.56 -11.87
N GLY A 133 41.99 3.50 -12.37
CA GLY A 133 42.62 4.49 -13.20
C GLY A 133 44.11 4.18 -13.41
N ASN A 134 44.86 5.13 -13.96
CA ASN A 134 46.30 5.06 -13.98
C ASN A 134 46.93 6.44 -13.74
N LEU A 135 48.18 6.42 -13.27
CA LEU A 135 49.08 7.57 -13.20
C LEU A 135 50.28 7.29 -14.11
N ALA A 136 50.62 8.22 -14.98
CA ALA A 136 51.72 8.00 -15.89
C ALA A 136 52.47 9.30 -16.20
N VAL A 137 53.72 9.12 -16.62
CA VAL A 137 54.57 10.16 -17.18
C VAL A 137 55.12 9.73 -18.52
N MET A 138 55.47 10.69 -19.38
CA MET A 138 55.98 10.46 -20.71
C MET A 138 57.00 11.56 -21.07
N ASP A 139 58.06 11.22 -21.80
CA ASP A 139 59.10 12.17 -22.20
C ASP A 139 59.57 11.91 -23.63
N SER A 140 60.01 12.97 -24.30
CA SER A 140 60.72 12.90 -25.61
C SER A 140 62.15 12.42 -25.49
N ARG A 141 62.72 12.32 -24.31
CA ARG A 141 64.01 11.78 -23.96
C ARG A 141 63.90 10.35 -23.46
N PRO A 142 64.96 9.52 -23.59
CA PRO A 142 65.05 8.24 -22.92
C PRO A 142 64.94 8.44 -21.39
N MET A 143 64.19 7.53 -20.72
CA MET A 143 64.07 7.50 -19.27
C MET A 143 64.69 6.19 -18.77
N PRO A 144 65.93 6.21 -18.25
CA PRO A 144 66.57 5.00 -17.76
C PRO A 144 65.76 4.41 -16.57
N CYS A 145 65.90 3.09 -16.39
CA CYS A 145 65.19 2.39 -15.32
C CYS A 145 65.83 2.65 -13.95
N GLU A 146 65.48 3.76 -13.35
CA GLU A 146 65.98 4.13 -12.02
C GLU A 146 64.98 3.68 -10.94
N SER A 147 65.47 2.95 -9.93
CA SER A 147 64.66 2.53 -8.78
C SER A 147 63.99 3.73 -8.08
N ARG A 148 64.62 4.89 -8.11
CA ARG A 148 64.14 6.15 -7.59
C ARG A 148 62.86 6.64 -8.30
N ALA A 149 62.84 6.66 -9.63
CA ALA A 149 61.70 7.09 -10.43
C ALA A 149 60.48 6.19 -10.19
N GLN A 150 60.72 4.88 -10.09
CA GLN A 150 59.68 3.90 -9.76
C GLN A 150 59.11 4.08 -8.35
N ALA A 151 59.95 4.37 -7.36
CA ALA A 151 59.51 4.62 -5.99
C ALA A 151 58.65 5.89 -5.91
N ILE A 152 59.10 6.97 -6.56
CA ILE A 152 58.35 8.25 -6.58
C ILE A 152 56.96 8.05 -7.21
N ILE A 153 56.84 7.48 -8.41
CA ILE A 153 55.55 7.34 -9.06
C ILE A 153 54.59 6.43 -8.26
N ARG A 154 55.12 5.40 -7.56
CA ARG A 154 54.29 4.54 -6.67
C ARG A 154 53.72 5.31 -5.48
N ILE A 155 54.50 6.22 -4.86
CA ILE A 155 54.02 7.05 -3.76
C ILE A 155 52.92 7.99 -4.25
N PHE A 156 53.09 8.62 -5.39
CA PHE A 156 52.08 9.49 -6.00
C PHE A 156 50.82 8.70 -6.39
N ALA A 157 50.97 7.47 -6.91
CA ALA A 157 49.88 6.60 -7.28
C ALA A 157 49.06 6.17 -6.04
N ALA A 158 49.72 5.84 -4.94
CA ALA A 158 49.02 5.50 -3.69
C ALA A 158 48.13 6.67 -3.19
N ARG A 159 48.65 7.91 -3.22
CA ARG A 159 47.89 9.11 -2.88
C ARG A 159 46.75 9.38 -3.86
N ALA A 160 46.99 9.22 -5.18
CA ALA A 160 45.97 9.37 -6.21
C ALA A 160 44.84 8.34 -6.06
N SER A 161 45.21 7.08 -5.77
CA SER A 161 44.24 6.00 -5.50
C SER A 161 43.34 6.33 -4.30
N ALA A 162 43.92 6.76 -3.21
CA ALA A 162 43.19 7.11 -1.99
C ALA A 162 42.17 8.25 -2.25
N GLU A 163 42.60 9.32 -2.93
CA GLU A 163 41.72 10.46 -3.23
C GLU A 163 40.63 10.07 -4.24
N LEU A 164 40.98 9.27 -5.27
CA LEU A 164 39.99 8.81 -6.24
C LEU A 164 38.92 7.89 -5.61
N GLN A 165 39.34 7.01 -4.67
CA GLN A 165 38.39 6.17 -3.91
C GLN A 165 37.47 7.02 -3.06
N ARG A 166 38.01 8.04 -2.35
CA ARG A 166 37.20 8.97 -1.55
C ARG A 166 36.13 9.65 -2.41
N LEU A 167 36.51 10.22 -3.54
CA LEU A 167 35.59 10.89 -4.47
C LEU A 167 34.52 9.94 -5.02
N ARG A 168 34.90 8.70 -5.35
CA ARG A 168 33.93 7.69 -5.83
C ARG A 168 32.95 7.30 -4.74
N ALA A 169 33.39 7.13 -3.50
CA ALA A 169 32.53 6.82 -2.38
C ALA A 169 31.52 7.96 -2.08
N GLU A 170 32.01 9.21 -2.07
CA GLU A 170 31.16 10.40 -1.91
C GLU A 170 30.11 10.52 -3.05
N ALA A 171 30.53 10.32 -4.30
CA ALA A 171 29.63 10.38 -5.45
C ALA A 171 28.56 9.26 -5.40
N THR A 172 28.95 8.05 -4.97
CA THR A 172 28.04 6.91 -4.82
C THR A 172 27.02 7.16 -3.72
N LEU A 173 27.48 7.65 -2.55
CA LEU A 173 26.61 8.00 -1.43
C LEU A 173 25.60 9.07 -1.86
N ARG A 174 26.07 10.16 -2.43
CA ARG A 174 25.22 11.26 -2.91
C ARG A 174 24.18 10.78 -3.92
N ARG A 175 24.59 9.93 -4.88
CA ARG A 175 23.66 9.37 -5.88
C ARG A 175 22.61 8.48 -5.24
N SER A 176 23.00 7.72 -4.21
CA SER A 176 22.06 6.89 -3.43
C SER A 176 21.06 7.75 -2.66
N GLU A 177 21.53 8.79 -1.97
CA GLU A 177 20.67 9.74 -1.24
C GLU A 177 19.68 10.45 -2.18
N GLU A 178 20.15 10.94 -3.32
CA GLU A 178 19.29 11.58 -4.33
C GLU A 178 18.26 10.62 -4.90
N LYS A 179 18.63 9.34 -5.10
CA LYS A 179 17.72 8.29 -5.56
C LYS A 179 16.61 8.04 -4.52
N TYR A 180 16.98 7.84 -3.26
CA TYR A 180 15.99 7.59 -2.20
C TYR A 180 15.07 8.80 -1.98
N ARG A 181 15.63 10.00 -1.98
CA ARG A 181 14.84 11.24 -1.88
C ARG A 181 13.84 11.36 -3.03
N ARG A 182 14.24 11.08 -4.27
CA ARG A 182 13.33 11.09 -5.42
C ARG A 182 12.21 10.07 -5.28
N ILE A 183 12.49 8.86 -4.82
CA ILE A 183 11.47 7.83 -4.60
C ILE A 183 10.42 8.34 -3.62
N ILE A 184 10.83 8.88 -2.47
CA ILE A 184 9.93 9.42 -1.44
C ILE A 184 9.14 10.63 -1.95
N GLU A 185 9.77 11.55 -2.70
CA GLU A 185 9.09 12.75 -3.22
C GLU A 185 8.13 12.46 -4.38
N THR A 186 8.36 11.38 -5.14
CA THR A 186 7.49 11.00 -6.29
C THR A 186 6.32 10.11 -5.89
N THR A 187 6.29 9.57 -4.68
CA THR A 187 5.10 8.84 -4.20
C THR A 187 3.92 9.78 -4.05
N GLY A 188 2.73 9.30 -4.42
CA GLY A 188 1.48 10.04 -4.22
C GLY A 188 1.02 10.09 -2.76
N GLU A 189 1.59 9.24 -1.91
CA GLU A 189 1.27 9.15 -0.49
C GLU A 189 2.11 10.12 0.34
N GLY A 190 1.54 10.67 1.39
CA GLY A 190 2.28 11.45 2.38
C GLY A 190 3.31 10.56 3.09
N PHE A 191 4.54 11.04 3.20
CA PHE A 191 5.60 10.37 3.96
C PHE A 191 6.00 11.24 5.14
N LEU A 192 6.15 10.60 6.31
CA LEU A 192 6.66 11.18 7.55
C LEU A 192 7.79 10.32 8.09
N LEU A 193 8.88 10.95 8.48
CA LEU A 193 9.94 10.37 9.29
C LEU A 193 9.96 11.07 10.65
N MET A 194 9.97 10.29 11.72
CA MET A 194 9.91 10.77 13.10
C MET A 194 11.05 10.20 13.93
N ASP A 195 11.49 10.97 14.90
CA ASP A 195 12.46 10.51 15.89
C ASP A 195 11.84 9.56 16.95
N LYS A 196 12.64 9.17 17.95
CA LYS A 196 12.20 8.30 19.06
C LYS A 196 11.11 8.94 19.94
N GLN A 197 10.96 10.25 19.90
CA GLN A 197 9.96 11.04 20.63
C GLN A 197 8.72 11.32 19.79
N SER A 198 8.62 10.72 18.60
CA SER A 198 7.56 10.94 17.61
C SER A 198 7.50 12.38 17.10
N ILE A 199 8.63 13.10 17.10
CA ILE A 199 8.74 14.42 16.47
C ILE A 199 9.09 14.22 15.01
N ILE A 200 8.36 14.90 14.13
CA ILE A 200 8.56 14.83 12.67
C ILE A 200 9.88 15.52 12.30
N ILE A 201 10.82 14.73 11.79
CA ILE A 201 12.15 15.20 11.35
C ILE A 201 12.26 15.28 9.81
N ASP A 202 11.38 14.61 9.08
CA ASP A 202 11.26 14.74 7.63
C ASP A 202 9.83 14.48 7.15
N ALA A 203 9.43 15.15 6.06
CA ALA A 203 8.14 14.98 5.40
C ALA A 203 8.28 15.26 3.90
N ASN A 204 7.60 14.48 3.06
CA ASN A 204 7.58 14.73 1.63
C ASN A 204 6.55 15.80 1.23
N GLN A 205 6.63 16.24 -0.03
CA GLN A 205 5.72 17.22 -0.59
C GLN A 205 4.26 16.74 -0.62
N ALA A 206 4.02 15.44 -0.73
CA ALA A 206 2.67 14.88 -0.73
C ALA A 206 1.97 15.09 0.63
N PHE A 207 2.65 14.83 1.75
CA PHE A 207 2.10 15.12 3.08
C PHE A 207 1.86 16.62 3.29
N CYS A 208 2.81 17.46 2.88
CA CYS A 208 2.65 18.91 2.98
C CYS A 208 1.42 19.42 2.21
N ARG A 209 1.17 18.89 1.00
CA ARG A 209 -0.05 19.18 0.22
C ARG A 209 -1.31 18.68 0.91
N LEU A 210 -1.27 17.49 1.49
CA LEU A 210 -2.38 16.88 2.21
C LEU A 210 -2.88 17.79 3.33
N VAL A 211 -1.96 18.24 4.20
CA VAL A 211 -2.29 19.09 5.35
C VAL A 211 -2.38 20.58 4.99
N GLY A 212 -1.93 21.00 3.80
CA GLY A 212 -1.95 22.40 3.35
C GLY A 212 -0.93 23.29 4.08
N LEU A 213 0.22 22.72 4.47
CA LEU A 213 1.31 23.40 5.18
C LEU A 213 2.62 23.30 4.39
N LYS A 214 3.53 24.25 4.62
CA LYS A 214 4.90 24.13 4.13
C LYS A 214 5.69 23.13 4.97
N ARG A 215 6.75 22.59 4.41
CA ARG A 215 7.61 21.61 5.09
C ARG A 215 8.13 22.15 6.43
N ASP A 216 8.57 23.40 6.46
CA ASP A 216 9.09 24.04 7.68
C ASP A 216 8.01 24.21 8.77
N GLU A 217 6.73 24.29 8.38
CA GLU A 217 5.59 24.34 9.31
C GLU A 217 5.19 22.96 9.84
N VAL A 218 5.64 21.88 9.19
CA VAL A 218 5.39 20.48 9.58
C VAL A 218 6.50 19.93 10.46
N LEU A 219 7.76 20.26 10.16
CA LEU A 219 8.91 19.77 10.92
C LEU A 219 8.88 20.26 12.37
N GLY A 220 9.31 19.41 13.29
CA GLY A 220 9.32 19.69 14.72
C GLY A 220 7.97 19.52 15.42
N ARG A 221 6.89 19.21 14.70
CA ARG A 221 5.58 18.89 15.26
C ARG A 221 5.42 17.39 15.49
N LYS A 222 4.34 17.02 16.18
CA LYS A 222 3.91 15.62 16.32
C LYS A 222 2.78 15.29 15.36
N PRO A 223 2.61 14.00 14.95
CA PRO A 223 1.47 13.59 14.12
C PRO A 223 0.11 13.94 14.72
N GLU A 224 0.02 13.89 16.06
CA GLU A 224 -1.20 14.24 16.82
C GLU A 224 -1.67 15.67 16.57
N ASP A 225 -0.75 16.60 16.26
CA ASP A 225 -1.09 18.02 15.99
C ASP A 225 -1.92 18.18 14.71
N PHE A 226 -1.93 17.16 13.85
CA PHE A 226 -2.70 17.12 12.62
C PHE A 226 -3.93 16.21 12.73
N ALA A 227 -4.11 15.50 13.83
CA ALA A 227 -5.19 14.55 14.01
C ALA A 227 -6.48 15.24 14.47
N SER A 228 -7.67 14.73 14.06
CA SER A 228 -8.93 15.12 14.68
C SER A 228 -8.96 14.71 16.16
N GLU A 229 -9.85 15.31 16.95
CA GLU A 229 -9.99 14.99 18.39
C GLU A 229 -10.20 13.48 18.63
N GLU A 230 -11.03 12.87 17.83
CA GLU A 230 -11.35 11.45 17.86
C GLU A 230 -10.11 10.60 17.55
N PHE A 231 -9.35 11.02 16.56
CA PHE A 231 -8.11 10.35 16.16
C PHE A 231 -6.97 10.55 17.17
N GLN A 232 -6.90 11.72 17.83
CA GLN A 232 -5.97 11.95 18.95
C GLN A 232 -6.24 10.98 20.12
N LEU A 233 -7.52 10.73 20.45
CA LEU A 233 -7.90 9.75 21.46
C LEU A 233 -7.44 8.34 21.09
N PHE A 234 -7.63 7.93 19.83
CA PHE A 234 -7.15 6.64 19.34
C PHE A 234 -5.63 6.52 19.47
N LEU A 235 -4.88 7.53 19.01
CA LEU A 235 -3.41 7.54 19.07
C LEU A 235 -2.90 7.44 20.52
N SER A 236 -3.50 8.20 21.43
CA SER A 236 -3.15 8.16 22.85
C SER A 236 -3.45 6.82 23.52
N ALA A 237 -4.62 6.25 23.25
CA ALA A 237 -5.03 4.94 23.78
C ALA A 237 -4.12 3.81 23.30
N ASN A 238 -3.60 3.91 22.07
CA ASN A 238 -2.80 2.88 21.41
C ASN A 238 -1.28 3.19 21.38
N GLN A 239 -0.81 4.23 22.07
CA GLN A 239 0.58 4.70 22.01
C GLN A 239 1.62 3.59 22.21
N LYS A 240 1.42 2.70 23.20
CA LYS A 240 2.34 1.57 23.46
C LYS A 240 2.36 0.55 22.32
N ALA A 241 1.23 0.30 21.67
CA ALA A 241 1.13 -0.66 20.58
C ALA A 241 1.74 -0.09 19.29
N LEU A 242 1.54 1.20 19.03
CA LEU A 242 2.13 1.93 17.91
C LEU A 242 3.65 2.02 18.07
N SER A 243 4.14 2.48 19.23
CA SER A 243 5.58 2.63 19.50
C SER A 243 6.35 1.31 19.56
N SER A 244 5.67 0.18 19.76
CA SER A 244 6.26 -1.16 19.69
C SER A 244 6.15 -1.81 18.32
N GLY A 245 5.50 -1.16 17.33
CA GLY A 245 5.26 -1.70 15.99
C GLY A 245 4.26 -2.86 15.94
N ARG A 246 3.46 -3.07 17.00
CA ARG A 246 2.38 -4.08 17.00
C ARG A 246 1.20 -3.67 16.12
N ILE A 247 0.90 -2.38 16.08
CA ILE A 247 -0.08 -1.81 15.14
C ILE A 247 0.72 -1.11 14.04
N LYS A 248 0.64 -1.65 12.82
CA LYS A 248 1.33 -1.10 11.65
C LYS A 248 0.41 -0.35 10.71
N GLN A 249 -0.88 -0.69 10.69
CA GLN A 249 -1.87 -0.07 9.82
C GLN A 249 -3.11 0.30 10.61
N PHE A 250 -3.62 1.50 10.37
CA PHE A 250 -4.83 2.03 10.98
C PHE A 250 -5.40 3.18 10.15
N GLU A 251 -6.68 3.49 10.37
CA GLU A 251 -7.37 4.61 9.74
C GLU A 251 -7.59 5.74 10.75
N GLY A 252 -7.71 6.95 10.25
CA GLY A 252 -7.97 8.12 11.07
C GLY A 252 -8.35 9.33 10.23
N THR A 253 -8.57 10.45 10.89
CA THR A 253 -8.90 11.71 10.23
C THR A 253 -7.84 12.75 10.53
N VAL A 254 -7.21 13.28 9.47
CA VAL A 254 -6.25 14.37 9.54
C VAL A 254 -6.94 15.70 9.26
N MET A 255 -6.55 16.74 9.98
CA MET A 255 -7.06 18.10 9.84
C MET A 255 -6.10 18.93 8.99
N ALA A 256 -6.55 19.41 7.84
CA ALA A 256 -5.79 20.38 7.05
C ALA A 256 -5.86 21.78 7.66
N LYS A 257 -4.90 22.66 7.29
CA LYS A 257 -4.82 24.05 7.77
C LYS A 257 -6.13 24.85 7.57
N ASN A 258 -6.88 24.53 6.54
CA ASN A 258 -8.18 25.17 6.23
C ASN A 258 -9.37 24.57 6.99
N GLY A 259 -9.14 23.69 7.95
CA GLY A 259 -10.19 23.00 8.71
C GLY A 259 -10.83 21.80 7.99
N ARG A 260 -10.37 21.42 6.78
CA ARG A 260 -10.89 20.27 6.06
C ARG A 260 -10.48 18.98 6.78
N LYS A 261 -11.45 18.12 7.05
CA LYS A 261 -11.27 16.76 7.55
C LYS A 261 -10.91 15.83 6.39
N ILE A 262 -9.80 15.13 6.49
CA ILE A 262 -9.30 14.22 5.47
C ILE A 262 -9.20 12.83 6.08
N PRO A 263 -10.04 11.87 5.66
CA PRO A 263 -9.87 10.49 6.07
C PRO A 263 -8.59 9.94 5.47
N VAL A 264 -7.77 9.31 6.31
CA VAL A 264 -6.47 8.77 5.89
C VAL A 264 -6.31 7.34 6.37
N ARG A 265 -5.57 6.55 5.58
CA ARG A 265 -4.98 5.29 6.03
C ARG A 265 -3.51 5.51 6.28
N ILE A 266 -3.04 5.07 7.43
CA ILE A 266 -1.65 5.22 7.85
C ILE A 266 -1.03 3.84 7.93
N HIS A 267 0.12 3.70 7.26
CA HIS A 267 0.98 2.53 7.39
C HIS A 267 2.29 3.00 8.03
N GLY A 268 2.55 2.58 9.27
CA GLY A 268 3.73 2.93 10.04
C GLY A 268 4.62 1.74 10.31
N ASP A 269 5.95 1.97 10.35
CA ASP A 269 6.92 0.98 10.78
C ASP A 269 8.06 1.63 11.59
N LEU A 270 8.79 0.78 12.34
CA LEU A 270 9.94 1.19 13.13
C LEU A 270 11.19 1.25 12.25
N LEU A 271 11.93 2.34 12.37
CA LEU A 271 13.28 2.42 11.81
C LEU A 271 14.27 1.90 12.86
N ARG A 272 15.07 0.90 12.49
CA ARG A 272 16.03 0.24 13.38
C ARG A 272 17.45 0.40 12.87
N ASP A 273 18.42 0.38 13.78
CA ASP A 273 19.83 0.28 13.45
C ASP A 273 20.26 -1.20 13.23
N ASP A 274 21.53 -1.39 12.88
CA ASP A 274 22.12 -2.72 12.63
C ASP A 274 22.16 -3.62 13.89
N GLN A 275 21.92 -3.07 15.07
CA GLN A 275 21.86 -3.77 16.35
C GLN A 275 20.43 -3.95 16.87
N ASP A 276 19.41 -3.75 15.98
CA ASP A 276 17.97 -3.81 16.29
C ASP A 276 17.48 -2.70 17.25
N GLY A 277 18.29 -1.67 17.49
CA GLY A 277 17.92 -0.50 18.27
C GLY A 277 16.96 0.40 17.47
N ILE A 278 15.91 0.90 18.12
CA ILE A 278 14.95 1.81 17.47
C ILE A 278 15.63 3.16 17.24
N LEU A 279 15.69 3.60 15.99
CA LEU A 279 16.16 4.92 15.59
C LEU A 279 15.04 5.96 15.53
N GLY A 280 13.82 5.51 15.19
CA GLY A 280 12.65 6.35 15.01
C GLY A 280 11.50 5.58 14.39
N HIS A 281 10.57 6.33 13.78
CA HIS A 281 9.38 5.80 13.13
C HIS A 281 9.26 6.39 11.72
N MET A 282 8.72 5.61 10.78
CA MET A 282 8.32 6.12 9.47
C MET A 282 6.86 5.78 9.22
N SER A 283 6.16 6.65 8.50
CA SER A 283 4.75 6.43 8.15
C SER A 283 4.46 6.90 6.74
N PHE A 284 3.63 6.11 6.04
CA PHE A 284 2.96 6.49 4.81
C PHE A 284 1.51 6.83 5.11
N VAL A 285 1.02 7.91 4.54
CA VAL A 285 -0.32 8.48 4.80
C VAL A 285 -1.05 8.61 3.47
N SER A 286 -2.02 7.74 3.24
CA SER A 286 -2.83 7.70 2.03
C SER A 286 -4.14 8.47 2.23
N ASP A 287 -4.48 9.42 1.34
CA ASP A 287 -5.76 10.13 1.33
C ASP A 287 -6.88 9.21 0.84
N MET A 288 -7.83 8.90 1.70
CA MET A 288 -8.98 8.03 1.44
C MET A 288 -10.21 8.79 0.92
N THR A 289 -10.11 10.12 0.71
CA THR A 289 -11.26 10.98 0.39
C THR A 289 -12.03 10.50 -0.84
N GLN A 290 -11.34 10.14 -1.91
CA GLN A 290 -11.99 9.66 -3.14
C GLN A 290 -12.62 8.28 -2.95
N GLN A 291 -11.92 7.38 -2.27
CA GLN A 291 -12.42 6.05 -1.98
C GLN A 291 -13.69 6.11 -1.12
N LYS A 292 -13.67 6.89 -0.02
CA LYS A 292 -14.85 7.06 0.86
C LYS A 292 -16.02 7.74 0.13
N LYS A 293 -15.76 8.70 -0.75
CA LYS A 293 -16.82 9.31 -1.59
C LYS A 293 -17.44 8.30 -2.56
N SER A 294 -16.62 7.48 -3.21
CA SER A 294 -17.12 6.45 -4.14
C SER A 294 -17.95 5.40 -3.41
N MET A 295 -17.52 5.00 -2.21
CA MET A 295 -18.28 4.07 -1.36
C MET A 295 -19.59 4.69 -0.86
N ALA A 296 -19.59 5.94 -0.44
CA ALA A 296 -20.80 6.64 -0.03
C ALA A 296 -21.83 6.74 -1.17
N LEU A 297 -21.36 6.99 -2.41
CA LEU A 297 -22.23 6.98 -3.58
C LEU A 297 -22.80 5.58 -3.87
N ALA A 298 -21.99 4.53 -3.77
CA ALA A 298 -22.44 3.16 -3.92
C ALA A 298 -23.49 2.80 -2.85
N ALA A 299 -23.27 3.22 -1.60
CA ALA A 299 -24.22 3.06 -0.49
C ALA A 299 -25.55 3.76 -0.76
N GLU A 300 -25.52 4.98 -1.30
CA GLU A 300 -26.74 5.71 -1.67
C GLU A 300 -27.53 4.94 -2.75
N VAL A 301 -26.85 4.46 -3.81
CA VAL A 301 -27.49 3.64 -4.83
C VAL A 301 -28.09 2.37 -4.22
N GLN A 302 -27.34 1.62 -3.40
CA GLN A 302 -27.83 0.41 -2.75
C GLN A 302 -29.06 0.68 -1.89
N ARG A 303 -29.06 1.77 -1.11
CA ARG A 303 -30.19 2.17 -0.26
C ARG A 303 -31.45 2.42 -1.08
N THR A 304 -31.36 2.97 -2.30
CA THR A 304 -32.52 3.18 -3.18
C THR A 304 -33.07 1.86 -3.75
N LEU A 305 -32.28 0.80 -3.77
CA LEU A 305 -32.72 -0.51 -4.23
C LEU A 305 -33.55 -1.27 -3.18
N LEU A 306 -33.32 -1.02 -1.91
CA LEU A 306 -34.04 -1.66 -0.80
C LEU A 306 -35.36 -0.95 -0.51
N PRO A 307 -36.38 -1.66 0.04
CA PRO A 307 -37.63 -1.03 0.45
C PRO A 307 -37.36 0.06 1.50
N GLN A 308 -37.96 1.24 1.30
CA GLN A 308 -37.74 2.43 2.16
C GLN A 308 -38.71 2.50 3.35
N SER A 309 -39.79 1.76 3.30
CA SER A 309 -40.87 1.80 4.33
C SER A 309 -41.56 0.45 4.44
N GLY A 310 -42.26 0.27 5.54
CA GLY A 310 -43.20 -0.84 5.70
C GLY A 310 -44.30 -0.83 4.66
N MET A 311 -44.95 -1.96 4.50
CA MET A 311 -46.07 -2.15 3.58
C MET A 311 -47.28 -2.67 4.36
N THR A 312 -48.43 -2.13 4.04
CA THR A 312 -49.73 -2.69 4.52
C THR A 312 -50.31 -3.55 3.40
N LEU A 313 -50.44 -4.83 3.68
CA LEU A 313 -51.17 -5.77 2.85
C LEU A 313 -52.48 -6.11 3.54
N ASN A 314 -53.56 -6.32 2.81
CA ASN A 314 -54.87 -6.55 3.43
C ASN A 314 -54.82 -7.61 4.55
N GLY A 315 -55.00 -7.15 5.81
CA GLY A 315 -54.91 -7.97 7.02
C GLY A 315 -53.52 -8.20 7.62
N PHE A 316 -52.46 -7.57 7.04
CA PHE A 316 -51.08 -7.68 7.52
C PHE A 316 -50.43 -6.31 7.62
N ASP A 317 -49.71 -6.07 8.71
CA ASP A 317 -48.81 -4.93 8.91
C ASP A 317 -47.36 -5.44 8.81
N ILE A 318 -46.56 -4.90 7.88
CA ILE A 318 -45.25 -5.43 7.53
C ILE A 318 -44.23 -4.29 7.56
N ALA A 319 -43.15 -4.50 8.27
CA ALA A 319 -42.03 -3.57 8.30
C ALA A 319 -40.70 -4.32 8.19
N GLY A 320 -39.72 -3.68 7.58
CA GLY A 320 -38.37 -4.21 7.47
C GLY A 320 -37.32 -3.10 7.52
N ARG A 321 -36.18 -3.44 8.06
CA ARG A 321 -35.03 -2.54 8.11
C ARG A 321 -33.74 -3.33 8.00
N THR A 322 -32.75 -2.73 7.34
CA THR A 322 -31.37 -3.20 7.34
C THR A 322 -30.44 -2.09 7.82
N LEU A 323 -29.39 -2.48 8.52
CA LEU A 323 -28.29 -1.64 8.95
C LEU A 323 -26.99 -2.35 8.58
N SER A 324 -26.26 -1.79 7.62
CA SER A 324 -24.97 -2.35 7.20
C SER A 324 -23.87 -2.01 8.20
N CYS A 325 -22.93 -2.93 8.40
CA CYS A 325 -21.74 -2.74 9.24
C CYS A 325 -20.68 -1.86 8.55
N ASP A 326 -20.58 -1.96 7.23
CA ASP A 326 -19.76 -1.11 6.38
C ASP A 326 -20.61 -0.05 5.66
N GLU A 327 -20.00 0.76 4.79
CA GLU A 327 -20.71 1.71 3.94
C GLU A 327 -21.77 1.03 3.05
N ILE A 328 -21.50 -0.22 2.59
CA ILE A 328 -22.39 -1.07 1.81
C ILE A 328 -22.40 -2.49 2.37
N GLY A 329 -23.57 -3.16 2.33
CA GLY A 329 -23.77 -4.47 2.95
C GLY A 329 -24.15 -5.59 1.99
N GLY A 330 -24.02 -6.82 2.48
CA GLY A 330 -24.44 -8.07 1.81
C GLY A 330 -25.89 -8.44 2.09
N ASP A 331 -26.48 -7.91 3.16
CA ASP A 331 -27.84 -8.20 3.57
C ASP A 331 -28.88 -7.64 2.61
N TYR A 332 -29.94 -8.40 2.46
CA TYR A 332 -31.04 -8.10 1.55
C TYR A 332 -32.39 -8.42 2.18
N PHE A 333 -33.34 -7.49 2.05
CA PHE A 333 -34.75 -7.81 2.21
C PHE A 333 -35.56 -7.14 1.11
N ASP A 334 -36.72 -7.75 0.78
CA ASP A 334 -37.62 -7.18 -0.22
C ASP A 334 -39.06 -7.64 -0.03
N PHE A 335 -39.98 -6.84 -0.55
CA PHE A 335 -41.41 -7.13 -0.61
C PHE A 335 -41.79 -7.25 -2.09
N LEU A 336 -42.07 -8.46 -2.53
CA LEU A 336 -42.27 -8.81 -3.91
C LEU A 336 -43.76 -9.06 -4.19
N GLN A 337 -44.39 -8.11 -4.84
CA GLN A 337 -45.81 -8.31 -5.28
C GLN A 337 -45.82 -9.18 -6.53
N GLN A 338 -46.55 -10.28 -6.48
CA GLN A 338 -46.77 -11.13 -7.63
C GLN A 338 -47.98 -10.58 -8.41
N PRO A 339 -47.83 -10.20 -9.71
CA PRO A 339 -48.97 -9.90 -10.56
C PRO A 339 -49.77 -11.21 -10.71
N SER A 340 -50.90 -11.30 -10.10
CA SER A 340 -51.52 -12.57 -9.84
C SER A 340 -52.27 -13.17 -10.98
N CYS A 341 -52.25 -14.50 -11.02
CA CYS A 341 -53.24 -15.30 -11.73
C CYS A 341 -54.53 -15.49 -10.92
N ASP A 342 -54.50 -15.35 -9.57
CA ASP A 342 -55.65 -15.65 -8.70
C ASP A 342 -55.76 -14.81 -7.39
N GLY A 343 -55.18 -13.63 -7.35
CA GLY A 343 -55.24 -12.81 -6.11
C GLY A 343 -53.85 -12.25 -5.72
N GLN A 344 -53.86 -11.24 -4.86
CA GLN A 344 -52.64 -10.53 -4.42
C GLN A 344 -51.80 -11.41 -3.51
N ARG A 345 -50.91 -12.22 -4.06
CA ARG A 345 -49.86 -12.89 -3.28
C ARG A 345 -48.68 -11.99 -3.11
N MET A 346 -48.02 -12.10 -1.97
CA MET A 346 -46.80 -11.35 -1.68
C MET A 346 -45.68 -12.28 -1.26
N GLY A 347 -44.52 -12.10 -1.89
CA GLY A 347 -43.24 -12.66 -1.45
C GLY A 347 -42.56 -11.71 -0.46
N VAL A 348 -42.10 -12.24 0.66
CA VAL A 348 -41.19 -11.57 1.60
C VAL A 348 -39.89 -12.30 1.57
N VAL A 349 -38.81 -11.57 1.34
CA VAL A 349 -37.46 -12.11 1.21
C VAL A 349 -36.54 -11.51 2.26
N VAL A 350 -35.76 -12.34 2.90
CA VAL A 350 -34.56 -11.93 3.68
C VAL A 350 -33.43 -12.84 3.25
N GLY A 351 -32.28 -12.26 2.96
CA GLY A 351 -31.09 -12.97 2.56
C GLY A 351 -29.85 -12.29 3.07
N ASP A 352 -28.78 -13.06 3.17
CA ASP A 352 -27.50 -12.61 3.65
C ASP A 352 -26.41 -13.26 2.80
N VAL A 353 -25.50 -12.43 2.27
CA VAL A 353 -24.34 -12.85 1.47
C VAL A 353 -23.13 -12.96 2.40
N VAL A 354 -22.46 -14.11 2.36
CA VAL A 354 -21.27 -14.35 3.17
C VAL A 354 -20.22 -13.24 2.98
N GLY A 355 -19.81 -12.61 4.11
CA GLY A 355 -18.88 -11.49 4.16
C GLY A 355 -19.57 -10.14 3.93
N HIS A 356 -18.82 -9.06 3.97
CA HIS A 356 -19.32 -7.68 3.88
C HIS A 356 -18.57 -6.88 2.79
N GLY A 357 -19.01 -5.66 2.56
CA GLY A 357 -18.40 -4.73 1.62
C GLY A 357 -18.84 -4.92 0.16
N VAL A 358 -18.02 -4.43 -0.77
CA VAL A 358 -18.38 -4.27 -2.21
C VAL A 358 -18.81 -5.58 -2.86
N ASP A 359 -18.06 -6.64 -2.61
CA ASP A 359 -18.28 -7.93 -3.28
C ASP A 359 -19.61 -8.56 -2.85
N ALA A 360 -19.94 -8.49 -1.55
CA ALA A 360 -21.21 -8.96 -1.01
C ALA A 360 -22.37 -8.12 -1.54
N ALA A 361 -22.23 -6.80 -1.57
CA ALA A 361 -23.22 -5.87 -2.11
C ALA A 361 -23.53 -6.08 -3.59
N LEU A 362 -22.52 -6.40 -4.40
CA LEU A 362 -22.70 -6.72 -5.83
C LEU A 362 -23.49 -8.02 -6.02
N LEU A 363 -23.15 -9.07 -5.25
CA LEU A 363 -23.85 -10.35 -5.31
C LEU A 363 -25.31 -10.20 -4.85
N MET A 364 -25.55 -9.45 -3.76
CA MET A 364 -26.87 -9.10 -3.28
C MET A 364 -27.70 -8.40 -4.38
N THR A 365 -27.09 -7.41 -5.06
CA THR A 365 -27.77 -6.67 -6.14
C THR A 365 -28.13 -7.57 -7.33
N SER A 366 -27.25 -8.51 -7.69
CA SER A 366 -27.52 -9.53 -8.72
C SER A 366 -28.67 -10.44 -8.31
N ALA A 367 -28.65 -10.95 -7.08
CA ALA A 367 -29.72 -11.80 -6.52
C ALA A 367 -31.06 -11.08 -6.53
N ARG A 368 -31.12 -9.83 -6.07
CA ARG A 368 -32.32 -8.98 -6.08
C ARG A 368 -32.86 -8.79 -7.49
N ALA A 369 -32.00 -8.45 -8.45
CA ALA A 369 -32.43 -8.25 -9.85
C ALA A 369 -33.02 -9.53 -10.45
N ALA A 370 -32.39 -10.67 -10.23
CA ALA A 370 -32.86 -11.98 -10.66
C ALA A 370 -34.23 -12.34 -10.04
N LEU A 371 -34.39 -12.16 -8.72
CA LEU A 371 -35.66 -12.39 -8.02
C LEU A 371 -36.79 -11.54 -8.60
N ARG A 372 -36.59 -10.22 -8.72
CA ARG A 372 -37.61 -9.31 -9.23
C ARG A 372 -38.00 -9.62 -10.67
N MET A 373 -37.05 -10.02 -11.51
CA MET A 373 -37.33 -10.42 -12.89
C MET A 373 -38.16 -11.71 -12.96
N GLN A 374 -37.88 -12.70 -12.10
CA GLN A 374 -38.59 -13.96 -12.05
C GLN A 374 -40.02 -13.85 -11.53
N MET A 375 -40.29 -12.91 -10.61
CA MET A 375 -41.61 -12.62 -10.09
C MET A 375 -42.63 -12.23 -11.18
N THR A 376 -42.17 -11.69 -12.28
CA THR A 376 -43.05 -11.36 -13.43
C THR A 376 -43.62 -12.60 -14.14
N ARG A 377 -43.05 -13.80 -13.88
CA ARG A 377 -43.41 -15.05 -14.59
C ARG A 377 -44.37 -15.94 -13.79
N CYS A 378 -44.95 -15.48 -12.70
CA CYS A 378 -45.84 -16.26 -11.81
C CYS A 378 -45.27 -17.62 -11.40
N ALA A 379 -43.94 -17.70 -11.14
CA ALA A 379 -43.29 -18.92 -10.68
C ALA A 379 -43.69 -19.24 -9.23
N ASP A 380 -43.80 -20.51 -8.88
CA ASP A 380 -43.95 -20.92 -7.48
C ASP A 380 -42.64 -20.70 -6.70
N ALA A 381 -42.74 -20.65 -5.38
CA ALA A 381 -41.63 -20.38 -4.47
C ALA A 381 -40.40 -21.29 -4.69
N VAL A 382 -40.64 -22.57 -4.98
CA VAL A 382 -39.55 -23.57 -5.18
C VAL A 382 -38.81 -23.31 -6.49
N THR A 383 -39.55 -23.09 -7.56
CA THR A 383 -39.00 -22.75 -8.88
C THR A 383 -38.19 -21.48 -8.81
N LEU A 384 -38.74 -20.44 -8.15
CA LEU A 384 -38.08 -19.14 -7.99
C LEU A 384 -36.73 -19.26 -7.27
N VAL A 385 -36.70 -19.93 -6.12
CA VAL A 385 -35.45 -20.13 -5.36
C VAL A 385 -34.46 -21.03 -6.08
N SER A 386 -34.95 -22.06 -6.80
CA SER A 386 -34.08 -22.97 -7.58
C SER A 386 -33.44 -22.28 -8.79
N GLU A 387 -34.18 -21.40 -9.48
CA GLU A 387 -33.64 -20.63 -10.60
C GLU A 387 -32.63 -19.58 -10.13
N LEU A 388 -32.94 -18.92 -9.00
CA LEU A 388 -31.98 -18.00 -8.38
C LEU A 388 -30.69 -18.73 -8.01
N ASN A 389 -30.80 -19.92 -7.40
CA ASN A 389 -29.61 -20.74 -7.08
C ASN A 389 -28.76 -21.04 -8.31
N ARG A 390 -29.39 -21.49 -9.41
CA ARG A 390 -28.68 -21.77 -10.67
C ARG A 390 -27.96 -20.52 -11.22
N GLN A 391 -28.58 -19.35 -11.12
CA GLN A 391 -27.96 -18.10 -11.51
C GLN A 391 -26.74 -17.78 -10.62
N LEU A 392 -26.92 -17.83 -9.29
CA LEU A 392 -25.84 -17.50 -8.36
C LEU A 392 -24.67 -18.47 -8.43
N VAL A 393 -24.89 -19.80 -8.63
CA VAL A 393 -23.79 -20.73 -8.84
C VAL A 393 -22.88 -20.31 -9.99
N ARG A 394 -23.44 -19.81 -11.09
CA ARG A 394 -22.66 -19.33 -12.23
C ARG A 394 -21.90 -18.05 -11.91
N ASP A 395 -22.50 -17.16 -11.12
CA ASP A 395 -21.93 -15.86 -10.77
C ASP A 395 -20.79 -15.99 -9.75
N VAL A 396 -20.78 -17.06 -8.90
CA VAL A 396 -19.82 -17.22 -7.80
C VAL A 396 -18.84 -18.37 -7.97
N ILE A 397 -18.80 -19.04 -9.12
CA ILE A 397 -18.06 -20.28 -9.35
C ILE A 397 -16.60 -20.26 -8.90
N ASP A 398 -15.96 -19.09 -9.03
CA ASP A 398 -14.54 -18.89 -8.71
C ASP A 398 -14.31 -18.11 -7.40
N SER A 399 -15.37 -17.58 -6.78
CA SER A 399 -15.25 -16.70 -5.62
C SER A 399 -15.40 -17.39 -4.27
N GLY A 400 -15.99 -18.61 -4.27
CA GLY A 400 -16.33 -19.34 -3.05
C GLY A 400 -17.41 -18.67 -2.18
N ARG A 401 -18.10 -17.65 -2.72
CA ARG A 401 -19.17 -16.95 -2.03
C ARG A 401 -20.49 -17.69 -2.14
N PHE A 402 -21.39 -17.43 -1.20
CA PHE A 402 -22.74 -17.97 -1.19
C PHE A 402 -23.69 -16.97 -0.52
N MET A 403 -24.98 -17.20 -0.69
CA MET A 403 -26.02 -16.37 -0.07
C MET A 403 -27.00 -17.25 0.69
N THR A 404 -27.28 -16.93 1.93
CA THR A 404 -28.42 -17.52 2.65
C THR A 404 -29.70 -16.79 2.25
N LEU A 405 -30.83 -17.49 2.14
CA LEU A 405 -32.10 -16.89 1.75
C LEU A 405 -33.26 -17.53 2.48
N PHE A 406 -34.18 -16.69 2.99
CA PHE A 406 -35.51 -17.07 3.44
C PHE A 406 -36.52 -16.40 2.53
N TYR A 407 -37.25 -17.17 1.72
CA TYR A 407 -38.33 -16.70 0.87
C TYR A 407 -39.67 -17.15 1.45
N MET A 408 -40.56 -16.24 1.77
CA MET A 408 -41.89 -16.50 2.30
C MET A 408 -42.95 -15.96 1.35
N GLU A 409 -43.93 -16.77 1.04
CA GLU A 409 -45.13 -16.39 0.27
C GLU A 409 -46.35 -16.29 1.20
N ILE A 410 -47.01 -15.15 1.18
CA ILE A 410 -48.23 -14.86 1.96
C ILE A 410 -49.39 -14.77 1.00
N ASP A 411 -50.46 -15.56 1.30
CA ASP A 411 -51.77 -15.42 0.68
C ASP A 411 -52.68 -14.65 1.65
N PRO A 412 -52.93 -13.35 1.40
CA PRO A 412 -53.68 -12.52 2.33
C PRO A 412 -55.17 -12.80 2.33
N GLN A 413 -55.70 -13.47 1.31
CA GLN A 413 -57.09 -13.83 1.23
C GLN A 413 -57.40 -15.04 2.11
N ARG A 414 -56.52 -16.04 2.11
CA ARG A 414 -56.65 -17.29 2.85
C ARG A 414 -55.97 -17.25 4.21
N HIS A 415 -55.19 -16.21 4.51
CA HIS A 415 -54.30 -16.12 5.67
C HIS A 415 -53.35 -17.32 5.77
N HIS A 416 -52.87 -17.78 4.63
CA HIS A 416 -51.91 -18.87 4.52
C HIS A 416 -50.52 -18.35 4.26
N LEU A 417 -49.50 -19.02 4.80
CA LEU A 417 -48.13 -18.82 4.44
C LEU A 417 -47.47 -20.13 4.06
N LYS A 418 -46.52 -20.05 3.18
CA LYS A 418 -45.55 -21.10 2.87
C LYS A 418 -44.20 -20.45 2.66
N TRP A 419 -43.13 -21.19 2.84
CA TRP A 419 -41.77 -20.66 2.69
C TRP A 419 -40.83 -21.68 2.12
N VAL A 420 -39.73 -21.21 1.52
CA VAL A 420 -38.56 -21.95 1.11
C VAL A 420 -37.36 -21.38 1.84
N ARG A 421 -36.56 -22.23 2.47
CA ARG A 421 -35.36 -21.85 3.18
C ARG A 421 -34.12 -22.36 2.44
N ALA A 422 -33.20 -21.47 2.10
CA ALA A 422 -31.92 -21.78 1.51
C ALA A 422 -30.77 -21.38 2.47
N GLY A 423 -30.47 -22.24 3.42
CA GLY A 423 -29.39 -22.04 4.40
C GLY A 423 -29.63 -20.98 5.47
N HIS A 424 -30.59 -20.08 5.29
CA HIS A 424 -30.86 -18.95 6.17
C HIS A 424 -31.37 -19.38 7.56
N PRO A 425 -31.15 -18.63 8.66
CA PRO A 425 -31.77 -18.90 9.96
C PRO A 425 -33.30 -19.04 9.87
N PRO A 426 -33.91 -19.92 10.67
CA PRO A 426 -35.37 -20.05 10.67
C PRO A 426 -36.08 -18.77 11.17
N ALA A 427 -37.11 -18.32 10.47
CA ALA A 427 -37.96 -17.27 10.96
C ALA A 427 -38.68 -17.70 12.24
N LEU A 428 -39.01 -16.74 13.12
CA LEU A 428 -39.76 -16.95 14.35
C LEU A 428 -41.24 -16.61 14.11
N LEU A 429 -42.12 -17.50 14.51
CA LEU A 429 -43.54 -17.20 14.65
C LEU A 429 -43.90 -17.13 16.15
N TYR A 430 -44.27 -15.96 16.62
CA TYR A 430 -44.78 -15.72 17.96
C TYR A 430 -46.31 -15.71 17.97
N ASP A 431 -46.91 -16.47 18.85
CA ASP A 431 -48.34 -16.48 19.07
C ASP A 431 -48.66 -15.92 20.47
N PRO A 432 -49.18 -14.68 20.56
CA PRO A 432 -49.46 -14.05 21.84
C PRO A 432 -50.63 -14.71 22.60
N ALA A 433 -51.52 -15.43 21.93
CA ALA A 433 -52.61 -16.13 22.59
C ALA A 433 -52.14 -17.32 23.44
N THR A 434 -51.04 -17.94 23.05
CA THR A 434 -50.44 -19.08 23.75
C THR A 434 -49.11 -18.77 24.42
N ASP A 435 -48.58 -17.54 24.21
CA ASP A 435 -47.25 -17.08 24.61
C ASP A 435 -46.11 -18.03 24.14
N ARG A 436 -46.20 -18.52 22.91
CA ARG A 436 -45.21 -19.47 22.36
C ARG A 436 -44.55 -18.96 21.11
N PHE A 437 -43.24 -19.25 21.04
CA PHE A 437 -42.44 -19.11 19.81
C PHE A 437 -42.33 -20.46 19.11
N ARG A 438 -42.43 -20.42 17.79
CA ARG A 438 -42.20 -21.55 16.91
C ARG A 438 -41.25 -21.18 15.80
N ASP A 439 -40.24 -22.02 15.56
CA ASP A 439 -39.35 -21.87 14.42
C ASP A 439 -40.05 -22.32 13.13
N LEU A 440 -40.03 -21.48 12.11
CA LEU A 440 -40.43 -21.82 10.76
C LEU A 440 -39.25 -22.51 10.05
N LYS A 441 -39.03 -23.78 10.40
CA LYS A 441 -37.93 -24.61 9.89
C LYS A 441 -38.18 -25.01 8.44
N GLY A 442 -37.09 -25.30 7.71
CA GLY A 442 -37.12 -25.82 6.35
C GLY A 442 -35.75 -26.44 6.03
N GLN A 443 -35.70 -27.33 5.06
CA GLN A 443 -34.49 -27.93 4.56
C GLN A 443 -34.00 -27.15 3.35
N GLY A 444 -32.69 -26.86 3.28
CA GLY A 444 -32.06 -26.23 2.13
C GLY A 444 -30.66 -25.75 2.48
N ILE A 445 -29.75 -25.90 1.53
CA ILE A 445 -28.39 -25.32 1.60
C ILE A 445 -28.43 -23.88 1.11
N ALA A 446 -27.43 -23.10 1.42
CA ALA A 446 -27.30 -21.74 0.89
C ALA A 446 -27.22 -21.74 -0.66
N LEU A 447 -27.64 -20.64 -1.24
CA LEU A 447 -27.60 -20.40 -2.69
C LEU A 447 -26.14 -20.23 -3.15
N GLY A 448 -25.83 -20.69 -4.35
CA GLY A 448 -24.48 -20.55 -4.92
C GLY A 448 -23.54 -21.74 -4.60
N ILE A 449 -23.96 -22.71 -3.75
CA ILE A 449 -23.12 -23.85 -3.36
C ILE A 449 -23.23 -25.00 -4.38
N GLN A 450 -24.43 -25.37 -4.79
CA GLN A 450 -24.66 -26.56 -5.61
C GLN A 450 -25.78 -26.31 -6.65
N ASP A 451 -25.44 -26.38 -7.94
CA ASP A 451 -26.35 -26.06 -9.05
C ASP A 451 -27.61 -26.92 -9.06
N ALA A 452 -27.46 -28.22 -8.94
CA ALA A 452 -28.56 -29.20 -9.03
C ALA A 452 -29.30 -29.46 -7.69
N TYR A 453 -29.16 -28.57 -6.70
CA TYR A 453 -29.85 -28.76 -5.44
C TYR A 453 -31.36 -28.56 -5.59
N THR A 454 -32.16 -29.47 -5.02
CA THR A 454 -33.62 -29.40 -5.05
C THR A 454 -34.18 -28.83 -3.76
N TYR A 455 -34.64 -27.58 -3.83
CA TYR A 455 -35.33 -26.93 -2.71
C TYR A 455 -36.73 -27.49 -2.52
N ARG A 456 -37.28 -27.33 -1.33
CA ARG A 456 -38.63 -27.79 -0.97
C ARG A 456 -39.35 -26.67 -0.23
N ALA A 457 -40.62 -26.48 -0.57
CA ALA A 457 -41.49 -25.61 0.19
C ALA A 457 -41.92 -26.29 1.49
N SER A 458 -42.15 -25.48 2.52
CA SER A 458 -42.82 -25.90 3.76
C SER A 458 -44.27 -26.30 3.49
N PRO A 459 -44.90 -27.07 4.40
CA PRO A 459 -46.34 -27.18 4.42
C PRO A 459 -46.99 -25.81 4.60
N VAL A 460 -48.20 -25.65 4.03
CA VAL A 460 -49.02 -24.45 4.24
C VAL A 460 -49.34 -24.32 5.73
N THR A 461 -49.23 -23.11 6.26
CA THR A 461 -49.50 -22.78 7.67
C THR A 461 -50.57 -21.70 7.72
N ASP A 462 -51.61 -21.95 8.53
CA ASP A 462 -52.68 -20.96 8.79
C ASP A 462 -52.22 -19.93 9.80
N LEU A 463 -52.56 -18.68 9.53
CA LEU A 463 -52.26 -17.55 10.39
C LEU A 463 -53.51 -17.04 11.14
N ARG A 464 -53.30 -16.57 12.36
CA ARG A 464 -54.35 -16.01 13.22
C ARG A 464 -54.01 -14.57 13.59
N LYS A 465 -55.03 -13.79 13.82
CA LYS A 465 -54.88 -12.41 14.29
C LYS A 465 -53.99 -12.33 15.53
N GLY A 466 -53.15 -11.32 15.57
CA GLY A 466 -52.21 -11.03 16.64
C GLY A 466 -50.86 -11.76 16.52
N GLN A 467 -50.75 -12.79 15.69
CA GLN A 467 -49.47 -13.47 15.47
C GLN A 467 -48.44 -12.55 14.84
N VAL A 468 -47.18 -12.71 15.24
CA VAL A 468 -46.03 -11.95 14.75
C VAL A 468 -44.98 -12.91 14.15
N ILE A 469 -44.61 -12.68 12.92
CA ILE A 469 -43.49 -13.38 12.27
C ILE A 469 -42.29 -12.46 12.23
N ALA A 470 -41.14 -12.95 12.65
CA ALA A 470 -39.86 -12.22 12.60
C ALA A 470 -38.85 -13.01 11.81
N ILE A 471 -38.33 -12.39 10.73
CA ILE A 471 -37.27 -12.95 9.89
C ILE A 471 -36.05 -12.04 10.05
N GLY A 472 -34.92 -12.57 10.49
CA GLY A 472 -33.72 -11.78 10.74
C GLY A 472 -32.47 -12.52 10.35
N THR A 473 -31.39 -11.75 10.10
CA THR A 473 -30.03 -12.26 9.91
C THR A 473 -29.33 -12.47 11.25
N ASP A 474 -28.23 -13.22 11.25
CA ASP A 474 -27.51 -13.61 12.48
C ASP A 474 -26.82 -12.42 13.17
N GLY A 475 -26.51 -11.35 12.43
CA GLY A 475 -26.05 -10.10 13.03
C GLY A 475 -26.90 -9.54 14.17
N ILE A 476 -28.19 -9.97 14.28
CA ILE A 476 -29.06 -9.59 15.41
C ILE A 476 -28.58 -10.26 16.70
N TRP A 477 -28.50 -11.60 16.74
CA TRP A 477 -28.21 -12.34 17.97
C TRP A 477 -26.74 -12.58 18.22
N GLU A 478 -25.88 -12.34 17.23
CA GLU A 478 -24.42 -12.40 17.34
C GLU A 478 -23.78 -11.06 17.73
N ALA A 479 -24.57 -9.98 17.84
CA ALA A 479 -24.08 -8.68 18.29
C ALA A 479 -23.49 -8.77 19.71
N ASP A 480 -22.30 -8.18 19.90
CA ASP A 480 -21.57 -8.18 21.17
C ASP A 480 -21.83 -6.93 22.02
N ASN A 481 -21.59 -7.08 23.33
CA ASN A 481 -21.42 -5.95 24.24
C ASN A 481 -19.94 -5.74 24.63
N PRO A 482 -19.60 -4.63 25.34
CA PRO A 482 -18.21 -4.39 25.78
C PRO A 482 -17.62 -5.45 26.74
N LEU A 483 -18.43 -6.35 27.27
CA LEU A 483 -17.99 -7.47 28.11
C LEU A 483 -17.74 -8.75 27.30
N GLY A 484 -18.02 -8.74 25.99
CA GLY A 484 -17.89 -9.90 25.11
C GLY A 484 -19.08 -10.88 25.22
N GLU A 485 -20.20 -10.44 25.78
CA GLU A 485 -21.44 -11.25 25.82
C GLU A 485 -22.22 -11.00 24.53
N VAL A 486 -22.82 -12.06 23.96
CA VAL A 486 -23.68 -11.96 22.78
C VAL A 486 -25.09 -11.56 23.14
N TYR A 487 -25.76 -10.82 22.27
CA TYR A 487 -27.16 -10.39 22.43
C TYR A 487 -28.11 -11.56 22.65
N GLY A 488 -27.95 -12.58 21.87
CA GLY A 488 -28.63 -13.86 22.02
C GLY A 488 -30.08 -13.89 21.58
N ARG A 489 -30.52 -15.09 21.23
CA ARG A 489 -31.89 -15.33 20.74
C ARG A 489 -32.99 -15.15 21.81
N GLU A 490 -32.67 -15.41 23.07
CA GLU A 490 -33.62 -15.26 24.17
C GLU A 490 -34.05 -13.80 24.36
N ARG A 491 -33.07 -12.89 24.34
CA ARG A 491 -33.31 -11.46 24.45
C ARG A 491 -34.08 -10.94 23.23
N TYR A 492 -33.75 -11.39 22.04
CA TYR A 492 -34.49 -11.10 20.81
C TYR A 492 -35.98 -11.49 20.94
N CYS A 493 -36.27 -12.74 21.39
CA CYS A 493 -37.63 -13.19 21.64
C CYS A 493 -38.35 -12.37 22.73
N GLN A 494 -37.64 -11.96 23.80
CA GLN A 494 -38.22 -11.15 24.86
C GLN A 494 -38.65 -9.79 24.35
N VAL A 495 -37.88 -9.12 23.51
CA VAL A 495 -38.25 -7.82 22.92
C VAL A 495 -39.48 -7.96 22.02
N ILE A 496 -39.53 -9.01 21.18
CA ILE A 496 -40.72 -9.29 20.34
C ILE A 496 -41.97 -9.48 21.23
N ARG A 497 -41.87 -10.31 22.26
CA ARG A 497 -42.98 -10.58 23.19
C ARG A 497 -43.53 -9.31 23.85
N GLN A 498 -42.62 -8.44 24.33
CA GLN A 498 -42.98 -7.20 25.01
C GLN A 498 -43.67 -6.18 24.10
N ASN A 499 -43.37 -6.24 22.80
CA ASN A 499 -43.85 -5.26 21.82
C ASN A 499 -44.88 -5.82 20.83
N ALA A 500 -45.32 -7.07 20.99
CA ALA A 500 -46.23 -7.75 20.06
C ALA A 500 -47.57 -7.04 19.82
N GLN A 501 -48.01 -6.18 20.74
CA GLN A 501 -49.24 -5.40 20.61
C GLN A 501 -49.08 -4.15 19.73
N HIS A 502 -47.85 -3.71 19.51
CA HIS A 502 -47.55 -2.53 18.69
C HIS A 502 -47.53 -2.85 17.19
N SER A 503 -47.38 -1.83 16.36
CA SER A 503 -47.18 -2.00 14.90
C SER A 503 -45.89 -2.73 14.57
N ALA A 504 -45.83 -3.31 13.36
CA ALA A 504 -44.61 -3.97 12.86
C ALA A 504 -43.39 -3.02 12.91
N GLU A 505 -43.57 -1.76 12.50
CA GLU A 505 -42.49 -0.75 12.55
C GLU A 505 -42.02 -0.48 14.00
N ALA A 506 -42.96 -0.39 14.95
CA ALA A 506 -42.60 -0.19 16.35
C ALA A 506 -41.85 -1.39 16.95
N ILE A 507 -42.18 -2.61 16.54
CA ILE A 507 -41.45 -3.83 16.95
C ILE A 507 -40.02 -3.80 16.38
N VAL A 508 -39.87 -3.46 15.08
CA VAL A 508 -38.55 -3.29 14.44
C VAL A 508 -37.71 -2.26 15.20
N GLN A 509 -38.28 -1.07 15.45
CA GLN A 509 -37.58 0.00 16.18
C GLN A 509 -37.16 -0.45 17.59
N ALA A 510 -38.05 -1.12 18.32
CA ALA A 510 -37.77 -1.59 19.69
C ALA A 510 -36.58 -2.58 19.73
N ILE A 511 -36.44 -3.45 18.72
CA ILE A 511 -35.34 -4.38 18.61
C ILE A 511 -34.02 -3.63 18.34
N TYR A 512 -34.00 -2.71 17.38
CA TYR A 512 -32.79 -1.90 17.07
C TYR A 512 -32.38 -1.03 18.27
N ASP A 513 -33.34 -0.42 18.99
CA ASP A 513 -33.05 0.38 20.17
C ASP A 513 -32.47 -0.46 21.30
N ASP A 514 -33.00 -1.69 21.50
CA ASP A 514 -32.49 -2.59 22.53
C ASP A 514 -31.09 -3.11 22.20
N MET A 515 -30.83 -3.44 20.94
CA MET A 515 -29.51 -3.80 20.45
C MET A 515 -28.50 -2.66 20.64
N GLY A 516 -28.86 -1.41 20.29
CA GLY A 516 -28.00 -0.24 20.47
C GLY A 516 -27.66 0.00 21.95
N ARG A 517 -28.62 -0.21 22.87
CA ARG A 517 -28.36 -0.15 24.32
C ARG A 517 -27.46 -1.29 24.82
N PHE A 518 -27.57 -2.47 24.23
CA PHE A 518 -26.76 -3.63 24.58
C PHE A 518 -25.31 -3.47 24.12
N SER A 519 -25.08 -3.07 22.87
CA SER A 519 -23.76 -2.91 22.28
C SER A 519 -23.01 -1.67 22.80
N LYS A 520 -23.69 -0.71 23.44
CA LYS A 520 -23.08 0.50 24.04
C LYS A 520 -22.08 1.23 23.14
N GLY A 521 -22.38 1.29 21.85
CA GLY A 521 -21.55 2.00 20.87
C GLY A 521 -20.32 1.24 20.39
N LEU A 522 -20.23 -0.07 20.62
CA LEU A 522 -19.28 -0.90 19.89
C LEU A 522 -19.58 -0.85 18.39
N GLU A 523 -18.53 -0.91 17.60
CA GLU A 523 -18.63 -1.01 16.14
C GLU A 523 -19.32 -2.32 15.75
N GLN A 524 -20.31 -2.22 14.85
CA GLN A 524 -21.07 -3.35 14.35
C GLN A 524 -20.18 -4.24 13.50
N LYS A 525 -20.17 -5.54 13.75
CA LYS A 525 -19.29 -6.50 13.09
C LYS A 525 -19.90 -7.15 11.85
N ASP A 526 -21.24 -7.18 11.75
CA ASP A 526 -21.96 -7.79 10.66
C ASP A 526 -23.22 -6.99 10.33
N ASP A 527 -23.77 -7.19 9.15
CA ASP A 527 -25.01 -6.56 8.72
C ASP A 527 -26.18 -7.05 9.58
N ILE A 528 -27.14 -6.17 9.86
CA ILE A 528 -28.32 -6.48 10.66
C ILE A 528 -29.57 -6.22 9.82
N THR A 529 -30.29 -7.27 9.48
CA THR A 529 -31.55 -7.16 8.74
C THR A 529 -32.68 -7.84 9.50
N LEU A 530 -33.80 -7.15 9.58
CA LEU A 530 -35.00 -7.60 10.26
C LEU A 530 -36.25 -7.27 9.45
N VAL A 531 -37.10 -8.24 9.29
CA VAL A 531 -38.49 -8.07 8.78
C VAL A 531 -39.45 -8.59 9.79
N ILE A 532 -40.43 -7.78 10.14
CA ILE A 532 -41.58 -8.13 11.01
C ILE A 532 -42.85 -8.14 10.18
N ILE A 533 -43.64 -9.20 10.33
CA ILE A 533 -44.97 -9.36 9.74
C ILE A 533 -45.94 -9.61 10.85
N LYS A 534 -46.92 -8.72 11.05
CA LYS A 534 -47.98 -8.84 12.05
C LYS A 534 -49.31 -9.11 11.39
N VAL A 535 -50.04 -10.05 11.90
CA VAL A 535 -51.41 -10.41 11.43
C VAL A 535 -52.44 -9.53 12.15
N GLU A 536 -53.09 -8.64 11.42
CA GLU A 536 -54.01 -7.63 11.98
C GLU A 536 -55.47 -8.09 11.99
N ARG A 537 -55.84 -9.03 11.11
CA ARG A 537 -57.24 -9.51 10.98
C ARG A 537 -57.25 -11.04 10.92
N ASP A 538 -58.39 -11.62 11.30
CA ASP A 538 -58.65 -13.04 11.03
C ASP A 538 -59.07 -13.24 9.57
N PRO A 539 -58.89 -14.47 9.01
CA PRO A 539 -59.36 -14.79 7.68
C PRO A 539 -60.86 -14.49 7.58
N LYS A 540 -61.29 -13.95 6.44
CA LYS A 540 -62.71 -13.77 6.16
C LYS A 540 -63.37 -15.15 6.16
N SER A 541 -64.57 -15.25 6.79
CA SER A 541 -65.36 -16.47 6.69
C SER A 541 -65.77 -16.73 5.22
N GLU A 542 -65.93 -18.00 4.80
CA GLU A 542 -66.30 -18.34 3.43
C GLU A 542 -67.62 -17.65 3.00
N ASN A 543 -68.44 -17.21 3.96
CA ASN A 543 -69.68 -16.47 3.70
C ASN A 543 -69.51 -14.99 3.30
N ASP A 544 -68.32 -14.40 3.48
CA ASP A 544 -68.04 -12.99 3.13
C ASP A 544 -67.69 -12.79 1.64
N TRP A 545 -67.72 -13.85 0.84
CA TRP A 545 -67.41 -13.83 -0.61
C TRP A 545 -68.67 -13.80 -1.50
N GLN A 546 -69.85 -13.68 -0.91
CA GLN A 546 -71.13 -13.63 -1.64
C GLN A 546 -71.78 -12.24 -1.63
N ILE A 547 -71.05 -11.17 -1.96
CA ILE A 547 -71.63 -9.90 -2.36
C ILE A 547 -70.85 -9.31 -3.54
#